data_38ed8fe9c8ecfdc62bd99363041b0596
#
_entry.id   38ed8fe9c8ecfdc62bd99363041b0596
#
_cell.length_a   1.000
_cell.length_b   1.000
_cell.length_c   1.000
_cell.angle_alpha   90.00
_cell.angle_beta   90.00
_cell.angle_gamma   90.00
#
_symmetry.space_group_name_H-M   'P 1'
#
loop_
_entity.id
_entity.type
_entity.pdbx_description
1 polymer ?
#
loop_
_entity_poly.entity_id
_entity_poly.type
_entity_poly.pdbx_seq_one_letter_code
_entity_poly.pdbx_strand_id
1 'polypeptide(L)'
;SNWMFRGSEVQGYDRFSKCLSIVLPLMQKGGLFYVYFGDIDSDCHAHGMDSKQVERSMDKCFTVLEEFWKKLSKTGLKVACLVTADHGMTPIDPATTYFLNREIPHLEEMIEKGADNRSLTPAGSCRDYFLHILPEKLHETKALLSKVLEDKAIVCEVKDLIQQGFFGSKEVSASFLERVGNLVILPHGNHSIWWYEKGRFDQKFFAMHGGLTRAEMETIFLFKNL
;
A
#
# COMPACT_ATOMS: atom_id res chain seq x y z
N SER A 1 -12.93 -7.42 -8.08
CA SER A 1 -12.07 -8.58 -7.76
C SER A 1 -12.00 -9.63 -8.87
N ASN A 2 -13.08 -9.92 -9.59
CA ASN A 2 -13.09 -10.91 -10.67
C ASN A 2 -12.13 -10.59 -11.84
N TRP A 3 -11.74 -9.34 -12.04
CA TRP A 3 -10.77 -8.96 -13.07
C TRP A 3 -9.34 -9.33 -12.67
N MET A 4 -8.99 -9.12 -11.41
CA MET A 4 -7.63 -9.37 -10.89
C MET A 4 -7.30 -10.86 -10.78
N PHE A 5 -8.34 -11.71 -10.59
CA PHE A 5 -8.19 -13.16 -10.41
C PHE A 5 -8.81 -13.96 -11.58
N ARG A 6 -8.71 -13.45 -12.82
CA ARG A 6 -9.21 -14.18 -14.00
C ARG A 6 -8.57 -15.56 -14.12
N GLY A 7 -9.42 -16.58 -14.30
CA GLY A 7 -8.98 -17.98 -14.39
C GLY A 7 -8.78 -18.68 -13.04
N SER A 8 -9.06 -17.98 -11.93
CA SER A 8 -9.01 -18.56 -10.58
C SER A 8 -10.41 -18.69 -9.99
N GLU A 9 -10.62 -19.69 -9.17
CA GLU A 9 -11.80 -19.78 -8.31
C GLU A 9 -11.56 -18.91 -7.06
N VAL A 10 -12.47 -17.96 -6.80
CA VAL A 10 -12.36 -17.02 -5.68
C VAL A 10 -13.41 -17.35 -4.63
N GLN A 11 -12.93 -17.67 -3.41
CA GLN A 11 -13.76 -18.00 -2.26
C GLN A 11 -13.60 -16.96 -1.15
N GLY A 12 -14.69 -16.27 -0.79
CA GLY A 12 -14.71 -15.37 0.38
C GLY A 12 -14.73 -16.15 1.70
N TYR A 13 -14.20 -15.53 2.74
CA TYR A 13 -14.24 -16.09 4.10
C TYR A 13 -14.38 -14.98 5.15
N ASP A 14 -14.91 -15.34 6.32
CA ASP A 14 -15.13 -14.46 7.47
C ASP A 14 -14.05 -14.62 8.56
N ARG A 15 -13.39 -15.78 8.64
CA ARG A 15 -12.35 -16.11 9.62
C ARG A 15 -11.23 -16.91 8.95
N PHE A 16 -9.98 -16.57 9.29
CA PHE A 16 -8.79 -17.20 8.72
C PHE A 16 -8.77 -18.73 8.93
N SER A 17 -9.12 -19.20 10.12
CA SER A 17 -9.22 -20.63 10.40
C SER A 17 -10.23 -21.36 9.52
N LYS A 18 -11.35 -20.70 9.16
CA LYS A 18 -12.34 -21.24 8.24
C LYS A 18 -11.82 -21.29 6.81
N CYS A 19 -11.09 -20.25 6.37
CA CYS A 19 -10.42 -20.23 5.08
C CYS A 19 -9.52 -21.46 4.93
N LEU A 20 -8.61 -21.70 5.88
CA LEU A 20 -7.69 -22.83 5.82
C LEU A 20 -8.41 -24.19 5.89
N SER A 21 -9.56 -24.29 6.58
CA SER A 21 -10.36 -25.51 6.58
C SER A 21 -11.08 -25.78 5.25
N ILE A 22 -11.40 -24.75 4.47
CA ILE A 22 -11.91 -24.87 3.10
C ILE A 22 -10.81 -25.30 2.14
N VAL A 23 -9.62 -24.73 2.27
CA VAL A 23 -8.48 -25.00 1.38
C VAL A 23 -7.96 -26.44 1.55
N LEU A 24 -7.90 -26.98 2.76
CA LEU A 24 -7.31 -28.29 3.06
C LEU A 24 -7.87 -29.44 2.19
N PRO A 25 -9.19 -29.66 2.05
CA PRO A 25 -9.72 -30.71 1.20
C PRO A 25 -9.48 -30.45 -0.30
N LEU A 26 -9.41 -29.18 -0.74
CA LEU A 26 -9.16 -28.83 -2.13
C LEU A 26 -7.72 -29.16 -2.55
N MET A 27 -6.77 -29.12 -1.62
CA MET A 27 -5.36 -29.45 -1.88
C MET A 27 -5.15 -30.90 -2.34
N GLN A 28 -6.07 -31.81 -2.07
CA GLN A 28 -6.02 -33.19 -2.57
C GLN A 28 -6.07 -33.27 -4.10
N LYS A 29 -6.65 -32.26 -4.75
CA LYS A 29 -6.71 -32.18 -6.22
C LYS A 29 -5.43 -31.60 -6.84
N GLY A 30 -4.49 -31.15 -6.02
CA GLY A 30 -3.33 -30.37 -6.46
C GLY A 30 -3.69 -28.96 -6.90
N GLY A 31 -2.70 -28.13 -7.14
CA GLY A 31 -2.88 -26.78 -7.64
C GLY A 31 -2.16 -25.70 -6.83
N LEU A 32 -2.37 -24.46 -7.18
CA LEU A 32 -1.89 -23.26 -6.48
C LEU A 32 -3.04 -22.67 -5.66
N PHE A 33 -2.80 -22.47 -4.38
CA PHE A 33 -3.74 -21.85 -3.45
C PHE A 33 -3.14 -20.55 -2.91
N TYR A 34 -3.79 -19.42 -3.21
CA TYR A 34 -3.46 -18.11 -2.68
C TYR A 34 -4.44 -17.78 -1.56
N VAL A 35 -3.90 -17.56 -0.36
CA VAL A 35 -4.69 -17.24 0.84
C VAL A 35 -4.26 -15.88 1.35
N TYR A 36 -5.19 -14.93 1.41
CA TYR A 36 -4.93 -13.57 1.89
C TYR A 36 -5.42 -13.40 3.33
N PHE A 37 -4.63 -12.73 4.15
CA PHE A 37 -4.97 -12.38 5.53
C PHE A 37 -4.66 -10.90 5.77
N GLY A 38 -5.69 -10.09 5.99
CA GLY A 38 -5.57 -8.63 6.08
C GLY A 38 -5.70 -8.03 7.49
N ASP A 39 -5.93 -8.86 8.53
CA ASP A 39 -6.19 -8.33 9.87
C ASP A 39 -4.97 -7.58 10.44
N ILE A 40 -3.74 -8.06 10.18
CA ILE A 40 -2.49 -7.43 10.68
C ILE A 40 -2.34 -6.03 10.10
N ASP A 41 -2.50 -5.88 8.79
CA ASP A 41 -2.45 -4.59 8.10
C ASP A 41 -3.50 -3.62 8.67
N SER A 42 -4.74 -4.06 8.77
CA SER A 42 -5.85 -3.26 9.29
C SER A 42 -5.63 -2.81 10.73
N ASP A 43 -5.09 -3.69 11.59
CA ASP A 43 -4.80 -3.36 12.99
C ASP A 43 -3.59 -2.41 13.10
N CYS A 44 -2.57 -2.56 12.24
CA CYS A 44 -1.46 -1.62 12.16
C CYS A 44 -1.95 -0.21 11.80
N HIS A 45 -2.80 -0.09 10.80
CA HIS A 45 -3.41 1.19 10.43
C HIS A 45 -4.19 1.82 11.58
N ALA A 46 -5.04 1.04 12.23
CA ALA A 46 -5.98 1.55 13.23
C ALA A 46 -5.34 1.84 14.61
N HIS A 47 -4.31 1.08 14.97
CA HIS A 47 -3.80 1.05 16.35
C HIS A 47 -2.29 1.31 16.47
N GLY A 48 -1.56 1.34 15.35
CA GLY A 48 -0.10 1.43 15.32
C GLY A 48 0.58 0.07 15.48
N MET A 49 1.79 -0.04 14.90
CA MET A 49 2.52 -1.31 14.76
C MET A 49 2.87 -1.98 16.09
N ASP A 50 3.13 -1.20 17.14
CA ASP A 50 3.52 -1.70 18.48
C ASP A 50 2.33 -1.94 19.41
N SER A 51 1.11 -1.97 18.87
CA SER A 51 -0.10 -2.13 19.68
C SER A 51 -0.35 -3.58 20.07
N LYS A 52 -1.02 -3.77 21.22
CA LYS A 52 -1.49 -5.11 21.65
C LYS A 52 -2.48 -5.74 20.67
N GLN A 53 -3.15 -4.95 19.86
CA GLN A 53 -4.06 -5.43 18.83
C GLN A 53 -3.28 -6.12 17.72
N VAL A 54 -2.20 -5.50 17.22
CA VAL A 54 -1.32 -6.08 16.23
C VAL A 54 -0.66 -7.35 16.74
N GLU A 55 -0.12 -7.34 17.97
CA GLU A 55 0.45 -8.54 18.62
C GLU A 55 -0.56 -9.71 18.63
N ARG A 56 -1.81 -9.44 19.05
CA ARG A 56 -2.87 -10.46 19.05
C ARG A 56 -3.23 -10.98 17.67
N SER A 57 -3.27 -10.11 16.66
CA SER A 57 -3.56 -10.52 15.28
C SER A 57 -2.43 -11.36 14.69
N MET A 58 -1.18 -11.04 15.02
CA MET A 58 -0.02 -11.85 14.65
C MET A 58 -0.06 -13.22 15.33
N ASP A 59 -0.26 -13.28 16.64
CA ASP A 59 -0.35 -14.53 17.41
C ASP A 59 -1.47 -15.42 16.88
N LYS A 60 -2.65 -14.84 16.62
CA LYS A 60 -3.79 -15.55 16.03
C LYS A 60 -3.46 -16.11 14.65
N CYS A 61 -2.82 -15.30 13.80
CA CYS A 61 -2.43 -15.72 12.46
C CYS A 61 -1.48 -16.92 12.52
N PHE A 62 -0.39 -16.80 13.27
CA PHE A 62 0.62 -17.87 13.36
C PHE A 62 0.11 -19.11 14.08
N THR A 63 -0.73 -18.98 15.11
CA THR A 63 -1.37 -20.13 15.77
C THR A 63 -2.24 -20.91 14.78
N VAL A 64 -3.06 -20.21 14.00
CA VAL A 64 -3.92 -20.86 12.98
C VAL A 64 -3.10 -21.51 11.87
N LEU A 65 -2.01 -20.89 11.43
CA LEU A 65 -1.10 -21.47 10.45
C LEU A 65 -0.40 -22.71 11.00
N GLU A 66 0.07 -22.69 12.23
CA GLU A 66 0.71 -23.83 12.87
C GLU A 66 -0.24 -25.03 12.99
N GLU A 67 -1.48 -24.80 13.41
CA GLU A 67 -2.51 -25.83 13.47
C GLU A 67 -2.83 -26.40 12.07
N PHE A 68 -2.88 -25.53 11.06
CA PHE A 68 -3.09 -25.96 9.68
C PHE A 68 -1.93 -26.85 9.20
N TRP A 69 -0.68 -26.45 9.42
CA TRP A 69 0.48 -27.24 9.05
C TRP A 69 0.53 -28.60 9.77
N LYS A 70 0.15 -28.63 11.05
CA LYS A 70 0.00 -29.91 11.82
C LYS A 70 -1.07 -30.83 11.22
N LYS A 71 -2.15 -30.27 10.68
CA LYS A 71 -3.18 -31.05 9.98
C LYS A 71 -2.67 -31.51 8.60
N LEU A 72 -2.05 -30.62 7.86
CA LEU A 72 -1.54 -30.88 6.52
C LEU A 72 -0.46 -31.98 6.52
N SER A 73 0.47 -31.97 7.47
CA SER A 73 1.52 -33.00 7.59
C SER A 73 0.97 -34.43 7.84
N LYS A 74 -0.27 -34.56 8.32
CA LYS A 74 -0.93 -35.85 8.52
C LYS A 74 -1.64 -36.35 7.26
N THR A 75 -1.73 -35.59 6.20
CA THR A 75 -2.43 -35.96 4.96
C THR A 75 -1.58 -36.77 4.01
N GLY A 76 -0.25 -36.74 4.16
CA GLY A 76 0.71 -37.35 3.21
C GLY A 76 0.86 -36.59 1.90
N LEU A 77 0.22 -35.42 1.75
CA LEU A 77 0.38 -34.54 0.60
C LEU A 77 1.77 -33.89 0.61
N LYS A 78 2.37 -33.74 -0.56
CA LYS A 78 3.61 -32.97 -0.73
C LYS A 78 3.22 -31.53 -1.05
N VAL A 79 3.46 -30.62 -0.12
CA VAL A 79 3.04 -29.23 -0.23
C VAL A 79 4.20 -28.28 0.06
N ALA A 80 4.42 -27.34 -0.83
CA ALA A 80 5.30 -26.20 -0.61
C ALA A 80 4.44 -25.01 -0.12
N CYS A 81 4.70 -24.56 1.09
CA CYS A 81 4.05 -23.38 1.67
C CYS A 81 4.99 -22.17 1.62
N LEU A 82 4.48 -21.06 1.11
CA LEU A 82 5.11 -19.75 1.16
C LEU A 82 4.26 -18.83 2.04
N VAL A 83 4.88 -18.07 2.94
CA VAL A 83 4.24 -16.97 3.66
C VAL A 83 5.04 -15.71 3.38
N THR A 84 4.37 -14.70 2.85
CA THR A 84 4.97 -13.41 2.54
C THR A 84 3.94 -12.31 2.78
N ALA A 85 4.34 -11.05 2.69
CA ALA A 85 3.44 -9.91 2.67
C ALA A 85 3.66 -9.10 1.39
N ASP A 86 2.66 -8.34 0.99
CA ASP A 86 2.68 -7.46 -0.18
C ASP A 86 3.53 -6.21 0.05
N HIS A 87 3.65 -5.75 1.29
CA HIS A 87 4.47 -4.62 1.74
C HIS A 87 4.82 -4.74 3.22
N GLY A 88 5.76 -3.94 3.66
CA GLY A 88 5.96 -3.63 5.07
C GLY A 88 5.14 -2.40 5.49
N MET A 89 5.45 -1.81 6.65
CA MET A 89 4.76 -0.62 7.18
C MET A 89 5.71 0.31 7.89
N THR A 90 5.31 1.58 7.98
CA THR A 90 6.00 2.58 8.81
C THR A 90 5.02 3.25 9.76
N PRO A 91 5.40 3.51 11.03
CA PRO A 91 4.57 4.28 11.93
C PRO A 91 4.46 5.72 11.41
N ILE A 92 3.28 6.31 11.55
CA ILE A 92 3.03 7.73 11.31
C ILE A 92 2.24 8.32 12.46
N ASP A 93 2.29 9.64 12.63
CA ASP A 93 1.47 10.37 13.59
C ASP A 93 0.45 11.23 12.83
N PRO A 94 -0.87 10.93 12.96
CA PRO A 94 -1.90 11.75 12.32
C PRO A 94 -1.83 13.24 12.69
N ALA A 95 -1.39 13.56 13.91
CA ALA A 95 -1.30 14.92 14.41
C ALA A 95 -0.19 15.74 13.72
N THR A 96 0.82 15.08 13.18
CA THR A 96 1.97 15.71 12.49
C THR A 96 1.89 15.61 10.97
N THR A 97 0.76 15.13 10.43
CA THR A 97 0.54 15.06 8.98
C THR A 97 0.62 16.46 8.35
N TYR A 98 1.47 16.59 7.33
CA TYR A 98 1.63 17.81 6.58
C TYR A 98 0.56 17.91 5.49
N PHE A 99 -0.40 18.81 5.65
CA PHE A 99 -1.48 19.01 4.70
C PHE A 99 -1.11 20.07 3.67
N LEU A 100 -0.74 19.65 2.46
CA LEU A 100 -0.24 20.51 1.38
C LEU A 100 -1.10 21.75 1.12
N ASN A 101 -2.42 21.55 1.00
CA ASN A 101 -3.35 22.64 0.68
C ASN A 101 -3.62 23.60 1.85
N ARG A 102 -3.22 23.28 3.06
CA ARG A 102 -3.27 24.18 4.22
C ARG A 102 -1.97 24.96 4.39
N GLU A 103 -0.86 24.29 4.14
CA GLU A 103 0.48 24.82 4.42
C GLU A 103 1.07 25.59 3.24
N ILE A 104 0.61 25.31 2.01
CA ILE A 104 1.12 25.95 0.79
C ILE A 104 -0.01 26.74 0.11
N PRO A 105 -0.07 28.06 0.32
CA PRO A 105 -1.03 28.91 -0.34
C PRO A 105 -0.95 28.78 -1.87
N HIS A 106 -2.09 28.80 -2.54
CA HIS A 106 -2.22 28.77 -4.01
C HIS A 106 -1.72 27.47 -4.69
N LEU A 107 -1.38 26.41 -3.95
CA LEU A 107 -0.98 25.13 -4.58
C LEU A 107 -2.08 24.60 -5.51
N GLU A 108 -3.36 24.81 -5.17
CA GLU A 108 -4.49 24.40 -6.01
C GLU A 108 -4.49 25.05 -7.41
N GLU A 109 -3.91 26.24 -7.56
CA GLU A 109 -3.79 26.93 -8.84
C GLU A 109 -2.75 26.29 -9.78
N MET A 110 -1.89 25.45 -9.22
CA MET A 110 -0.86 24.70 -9.95
C MET A 110 -1.33 23.31 -10.38
N ILE A 111 -2.50 22.85 -9.89
CA ILE A 111 -3.05 21.53 -10.17
C ILE A 111 -3.96 21.59 -11.39
N GLU A 112 -3.86 20.59 -12.26
CA GLU A 112 -4.76 20.40 -13.40
C GLU A 112 -6.22 20.27 -12.92
N LYS A 113 -7.14 20.75 -13.76
CA LYS A 113 -8.57 20.69 -13.47
C LYS A 113 -9.26 19.62 -14.30
N GLY A 114 -10.18 18.92 -13.67
CA GLY A 114 -11.07 18.00 -14.34
C GLY A 114 -12.14 18.70 -15.19
N ALA A 115 -12.97 17.91 -15.85
CA ALA A 115 -14.09 18.42 -16.67
C ALA A 115 -15.12 19.23 -15.88
N ASP A 116 -15.20 19.06 -14.59
CA ASP A 116 -16.07 19.81 -13.65
C ASP A 116 -15.42 21.12 -13.13
N ASN A 117 -14.26 21.49 -13.69
CA ASN A 117 -13.46 22.66 -13.30
C ASN A 117 -12.92 22.63 -11.86
N ARG A 118 -12.94 21.48 -11.20
CA ARG A 118 -12.29 21.26 -9.90
C ARG A 118 -10.88 20.73 -10.10
N SER A 119 -9.98 21.05 -9.16
CA SER A 119 -8.65 20.49 -9.15
C SER A 119 -8.70 18.95 -9.11
N LEU A 120 -7.88 18.29 -9.92
CA LEU A 120 -7.79 16.84 -9.91
C LEU A 120 -7.36 16.37 -8.52
N THR A 121 -8.10 15.40 -8.00
CA THR A 121 -7.76 14.82 -6.70
C THR A 121 -6.42 14.10 -6.80
N PRO A 122 -5.46 14.39 -5.91
CA PRO A 122 -4.22 13.65 -5.85
C PRO A 122 -4.45 12.13 -5.69
N ALA A 123 -3.54 11.33 -6.22
CA ALA A 123 -3.59 9.88 -6.15
C ALA A 123 -2.56 9.33 -5.16
N GLY A 124 -2.61 8.00 -4.91
CA GLY A 124 -1.71 7.32 -3.98
C GLY A 124 -2.15 7.41 -2.52
N SER A 125 -1.19 7.35 -1.62
CA SER A 125 -1.36 7.43 -0.17
C SER A 125 -0.58 8.61 0.42
N CYS A 126 -0.64 8.80 1.73
CA CYS A 126 0.16 9.83 2.40
C CYS A 126 1.67 9.51 2.41
N ARG A 127 2.08 8.37 1.80
CA ARG A 127 3.47 7.90 1.69
C ARG A 127 4.00 7.90 0.25
N ASP A 128 3.10 7.95 -0.74
CA ASP A 128 3.39 8.01 -2.17
C ASP A 128 2.37 8.93 -2.86
N TYR A 129 2.54 10.24 -2.69
CA TYR A 129 1.52 11.21 -3.01
C TYR A 129 1.71 11.82 -4.39
N PHE A 130 0.84 11.44 -5.34
CA PHE A 130 0.93 11.83 -6.74
C PHE A 130 0.05 13.04 -7.06
N LEU A 131 0.60 13.98 -7.80
CA LEU A 131 -0.05 15.23 -8.20
C LEU A 131 -0.12 15.35 -9.73
N HIS A 132 -1.21 15.92 -10.21
CA HIS A 132 -1.41 16.34 -11.59
C HIS A 132 -1.14 17.84 -11.68
N ILE A 133 0.09 18.22 -11.93
CA ILE A 133 0.52 19.62 -12.02
C ILE A 133 0.40 20.10 -13.45
N LEU A 134 -0.12 21.35 -13.64
CA LEU A 134 -0.15 22.02 -14.93
C LEU A 134 1.24 21.93 -15.59
N PRO A 135 1.38 21.51 -16.87
CA PRO A 135 2.68 21.30 -17.51
C PRO A 135 3.60 22.53 -17.44
N GLU A 136 3.06 23.71 -17.62
CA GLU A 136 3.78 25.00 -17.55
C GLU A 136 4.21 25.36 -16.12
N LYS A 137 3.59 24.75 -15.09
CA LYS A 137 3.88 24.97 -13.68
C LYS A 137 4.76 23.86 -13.05
N LEU A 138 5.03 22.80 -13.78
CA LEU A 138 5.69 21.60 -13.23
C LEU A 138 7.04 21.91 -12.58
N HIS A 139 7.90 22.67 -13.26
CA HIS A 139 9.23 23.01 -12.76
C HIS A 139 9.15 23.93 -11.50
N GLU A 140 8.29 24.96 -11.56
CA GLU A 140 8.06 25.88 -10.44
C GLU A 140 7.52 25.12 -9.23
N THR A 141 6.51 24.28 -9.41
CA THR A 141 5.90 23.48 -8.33
C THR A 141 6.88 22.48 -7.73
N LYS A 142 7.65 21.79 -8.56
CA LYS A 142 8.70 20.87 -8.09
C LYS A 142 9.73 21.60 -7.22
N ALA A 143 10.21 22.76 -7.65
CA ALA A 143 11.17 23.55 -6.90
C ALA A 143 10.59 24.04 -5.56
N LEU A 144 9.35 24.54 -5.57
CA LEU A 144 8.64 24.98 -4.37
C LEU A 144 8.47 23.82 -3.37
N LEU A 145 7.90 22.70 -3.82
CA LEU A 145 7.66 21.54 -2.96
C LEU A 145 8.96 20.93 -2.44
N SER A 146 10.00 20.83 -3.27
CA SER A 146 11.31 20.33 -2.83
C SER A 146 11.93 21.19 -1.73
N LYS A 147 11.74 22.51 -1.79
CA LYS A 147 12.22 23.44 -0.75
C LYS A 147 11.42 23.34 0.53
N VAL A 148 10.08 23.31 0.42
CA VAL A 148 9.19 23.33 1.60
C VAL A 148 9.22 21.97 2.34
N LEU A 149 9.46 20.88 1.61
CA LEU A 149 9.46 19.51 2.14
C LEU A 149 10.88 18.92 2.30
N GLU A 150 11.94 19.75 2.25
CA GLU A 150 13.33 19.31 2.23
C GLU A 150 13.68 18.30 3.36
N ASP A 151 13.15 18.55 4.56
CA ASP A 151 13.32 17.71 5.74
C ASP A 151 12.29 16.58 5.89
N LYS A 152 11.28 16.50 5.01
CA LYS A 152 10.14 15.59 5.13
C LYS A 152 10.01 14.59 3.99
N ALA A 153 10.38 14.99 2.77
CA ALA A 153 10.11 14.17 1.58
C ALA A 153 11.07 14.48 0.42
N ILE A 154 11.19 13.50 -0.47
CA ILE A 154 11.73 13.72 -1.83
C ILE A 154 10.58 14.07 -2.77
N VAL A 155 10.79 15.03 -3.67
CA VAL A 155 9.86 15.39 -4.74
C VAL A 155 10.46 15.03 -6.08
N CYS A 156 9.83 14.10 -6.80
CA CYS A 156 10.31 13.57 -8.07
C CYS A 156 9.30 13.81 -9.19
N GLU A 157 9.78 13.94 -10.42
CA GLU A 157 8.91 13.79 -11.59
C GLU A 157 8.61 12.30 -11.82
N VAL A 158 7.36 11.98 -12.11
CA VAL A 158 6.94 10.58 -12.32
C VAL A 158 7.69 9.96 -13.51
N LYS A 159 7.97 10.74 -14.56
CA LYS A 159 8.74 10.27 -15.71
C LYS A 159 10.14 9.75 -15.34
N ASP A 160 10.79 10.37 -14.35
CA ASP A 160 12.11 9.97 -13.90
C ASP A 160 12.07 8.61 -13.19
N LEU A 161 11.02 8.37 -12.39
CA LEU A 161 10.80 7.07 -11.75
C LEU A 161 10.44 5.97 -12.77
N ILE A 162 9.67 6.31 -13.81
CA ILE A 162 9.38 5.38 -14.91
C ILE A 162 10.68 4.97 -15.61
N GLN A 163 11.54 5.94 -15.95
CA GLN A 163 12.83 5.67 -16.60
C GLN A 163 13.77 4.83 -15.74
N GLN A 164 13.71 4.98 -14.41
CA GLN A 164 14.47 4.18 -13.45
C GLN A 164 13.85 2.80 -13.19
N GLY A 165 12.71 2.46 -13.80
CA GLY A 165 12.06 1.16 -13.70
C GLY A 165 11.25 0.91 -12.44
N PHE A 166 10.91 1.93 -11.65
CA PHE A 166 10.08 1.77 -10.44
C PHE A 166 8.70 1.18 -10.72
N PHE A 167 8.18 1.35 -11.92
CA PHE A 167 6.90 0.79 -12.35
C PHE A 167 7.06 -0.43 -13.27
N GLY A 168 8.23 -1.06 -13.22
CA GLY A 168 8.57 -2.23 -14.04
C GLY A 168 9.35 -1.88 -15.31
N SER A 169 9.76 -2.92 -16.03
CA SER A 169 10.62 -2.80 -17.22
C SER A 169 9.87 -2.65 -18.56
N LYS A 170 8.55 -2.74 -18.54
CA LYS A 170 7.71 -2.60 -19.74
C LYS A 170 7.25 -1.15 -19.91
N GLU A 171 6.92 -0.80 -21.15
CA GLU A 171 6.26 0.46 -21.44
C GLU A 171 4.96 0.59 -20.63
N VAL A 172 4.78 1.74 -19.99
CA VAL A 172 3.58 2.03 -19.20
C VAL A 172 2.40 2.38 -20.09
N SER A 173 1.20 1.97 -19.69
CA SER A 173 -0.02 2.25 -20.47
C SER A 173 -0.46 3.71 -20.34
N ALA A 174 -1.19 4.22 -21.34
CA ALA A 174 -1.78 5.56 -21.29
C ALA A 174 -2.68 5.73 -20.05
N SER A 175 -3.50 4.73 -19.74
CA SER A 175 -4.37 4.79 -18.56
C SER A 175 -3.61 4.79 -17.22
N PHE A 176 -2.38 4.28 -17.17
CA PHE A 176 -1.50 4.44 -16.02
C PHE A 176 -1.02 5.88 -15.90
N LEU A 177 -0.54 6.49 -17.01
CA LEU A 177 -0.07 7.88 -17.03
C LEU A 177 -1.17 8.86 -16.63
N GLU A 178 -2.41 8.64 -17.07
CA GLU A 178 -3.58 9.44 -16.69
C GLU A 178 -3.89 9.39 -15.18
N ARG A 179 -3.51 8.30 -14.50
CA ARG A 179 -3.80 8.11 -13.07
C ARG A 179 -2.68 8.57 -12.16
N VAL A 180 -1.45 8.44 -12.59
CA VAL A 180 -0.28 8.67 -11.74
C VAL A 180 0.18 10.13 -11.72
N GLY A 181 -0.38 10.98 -12.57
CA GLY A 181 0.03 12.39 -12.66
C GLY A 181 1.47 12.56 -13.16
N ASN A 182 2.07 13.70 -12.85
CA ASN A 182 3.41 14.05 -13.35
C ASN A 182 4.43 14.38 -12.24
N LEU A 183 3.98 14.55 -11.00
CA LEU A 183 4.83 14.81 -9.84
C LEU A 183 4.46 13.85 -8.70
N VAL A 184 5.46 13.34 -7.97
CA VAL A 184 5.24 12.49 -6.80
C VAL A 184 6.06 12.99 -5.61
N ILE A 185 5.45 12.91 -4.44
CA ILE A 185 6.06 13.23 -3.15
C ILE A 185 6.24 11.92 -2.38
N LEU A 186 7.47 11.63 -1.99
CA LEU A 186 7.86 10.41 -1.28
C LEU A 186 8.40 10.79 0.11
N PRO A 187 7.60 10.69 1.18
CA PRO A 187 8.02 11.05 2.52
C PRO A 187 9.16 10.20 3.06
N HIS A 188 10.05 10.82 3.83
CA HIS A 188 11.10 10.14 4.58
C HIS A 188 10.58 9.61 5.92
N GLY A 189 11.27 8.64 6.49
CA GLY A 189 11.03 8.15 7.84
C GLY A 189 9.55 7.92 8.11
N ASN A 190 9.04 8.56 9.15
CA ASN A 190 7.65 8.49 9.60
C ASN A 190 6.79 9.71 9.21
N HIS A 191 7.29 10.58 8.33
CA HIS A 191 6.49 11.70 7.85
C HIS A 191 5.32 11.23 6.99
N SER A 192 4.22 11.97 7.03
CA SER A 192 3.05 11.78 6.17
C SER A 192 2.64 13.09 5.52
N ILE A 193 2.34 13.05 4.22
CA ILE A 193 1.95 14.20 3.43
C ILE A 193 0.60 13.92 2.79
N TRP A 194 -0.34 14.82 2.97
CA TRP A 194 -1.71 14.58 2.58
C TRP A 194 -2.39 15.84 2.05
N TRP A 195 -3.62 15.69 1.59
CA TRP A 195 -4.54 16.76 1.25
C TRP A 195 -5.66 16.78 2.27
N TYR A 196 -6.00 17.94 2.79
CA TYR A 196 -7.10 18.05 3.73
C TYR A 196 -8.40 18.36 3.02
N GLU A 197 -9.41 17.55 3.24
CA GLU A 197 -10.81 17.84 2.91
C GLU A 197 -11.67 17.30 4.05
N LYS A 198 -12.39 18.19 4.73
CA LYS A 198 -13.17 17.85 5.91
C LYS A 198 -14.17 16.73 5.62
N GLY A 199 -14.12 15.68 6.42
CA GLY A 199 -15.02 14.53 6.32
C GLY A 199 -14.72 13.57 5.15
N ARG A 200 -13.68 13.85 4.35
CA ARG A 200 -13.29 13.02 3.22
C ARG A 200 -11.84 12.55 3.29
N PHE A 201 -10.91 13.44 3.54
CA PHE A 201 -9.48 13.18 3.58
C PHE A 201 -8.87 13.54 4.94
N ASP A 202 -9.50 13.08 6.02
CA ASP A 202 -8.93 13.17 7.36
C ASP A 202 -7.91 12.05 7.58
N GLN A 203 -6.68 12.39 8.00
CA GLN A 203 -5.70 11.38 8.40
C GLN A 203 -6.03 10.86 9.80
N LYS A 204 -6.22 9.54 9.92
CA LYS A 204 -6.63 8.86 11.17
C LYS A 204 -5.75 7.66 11.51
N PHE A 205 -4.86 7.28 10.60
CA PHE A 205 -4.05 6.08 10.72
C PHE A 205 -2.78 6.34 11.52
N PHE A 206 -2.33 5.33 12.26
CA PHE A 206 -1.11 5.33 13.07
C PHE A 206 0.06 4.59 12.41
N ALA A 207 -0.21 3.86 11.34
CA ALA A 207 0.79 3.27 10.45
C ALA A 207 0.31 3.32 9.01
N MET A 208 1.24 3.43 8.08
CA MET A 208 0.94 3.51 6.65
C MET A 208 2.05 2.83 5.84
N HIS A 209 1.76 2.63 4.58
CA HIS A 209 2.63 2.04 3.57
C HIS A 209 2.45 2.72 2.22
N GLY A 210 3.24 2.33 1.21
CA GLY A 210 3.19 2.88 -0.15
C GLY A 210 4.44 3.69 -0.50
N GLY A 211 5.22 4.13 0.50
CA GLY A 211 6.49 4.80 0.28
C GLY A 211 7.64 3.85 -0.02
N LEU A 212 8.85 4.43 -0.14
CA LEU A 212 10.07 3.70 -0.51
C LEU A 212 11.05 3.53 0.66
N THR A 213 10.60 3.70 1.90
CA THR A 213 11.46 3.43 3.03
C THR A 213 11.71 1.92 3.19
N ARG A 214 12.82 1.57 3.81
CA ARG A 214 13.16 0.17 4.07
C ARG A 214 12.04 -0.56 4.82
N ALA A 215 11.43 0.09 5.79
CA ALA A 215 10.35 -0.47 6.59
C ALA A 215 9.09 -0.79 5.76
N GLU A 216 8.85 -0.06 4.67
CA GLU A 216 7.72 -0.26 3.77
C GLU A 216 8.03 -1.27 2.66
N MET A 217 9.29 -1.34 2.21
CA MET A 217 9.72 -2.16 1.07
C MET A 217 10.17 -3.57 1.46
N GLU A 218 10.67 -3.77 2.67
CA GLU A 218 11.08 -5.08 3.14
C GLU A 218 9.90 -5.85 3.73
N THR A 219 9.76 -7.11 3.33
CA THR A 219 8.71 -8.00 3.83
C THR A 219 9.28 -9.33 4.30
N ILE A 220 8.46 -10.13 4.96
CA ILE A 220 8.81 -11.49 5.36
C ILE A 220 8.80 -12.43 4.15
N PHE A 221 9.64 -13.43 4.19
CA PHE A 221 9.62 -14.56 3.26
C PHE A 221 9.91 -15.85 4.03
N LEU A 222 8.87 -16.63 4.28
CA LEU A 222 8.98 -17.92 4.93
C LEU A 222 8.64 -19.02 3.95
N PHE A 223 9.44 -20.07 3.94
CA PHE A 223 9.24 -21.26 3.12
C PHE A 223 9.21 -22.51 3.99
N LYS A 224 8.25 -23.39 3.73
CA LYS A 224 8.12 -24.69 4.41
C LYS A 224 7.65 -25.79 3.46
N ASN A 225 8.40 -26.88 3.41
CA ASN A 225 7.95 -28.13 2.80
C ASN A 225 7.25 -29.01 3.85
N LEU A 226 6.11 -29.52 3.47
CA LEU A 226 5.26 -30.41 4.28
C LEU A 226 4.97 -31.70 3.52
#